data_149558f1a3042f5d57593cd9c3e15332
#
_entry.id   149558f1a3042f5d57593cd9c3e15332
#
_cell.length_a   1.000
_cell.length_b   1.000
_cell.length_c   1.000
_cell.angle_alpha   90.00
_cell.angle_beta   90.00
_cell.angle_gamma   90.00
#
_symmetry.space_group_name_H-M   'P 1'
#
loop_
_entity.id
_entity.type
_entity.pdbx_description
1 polymer ?
#
loop_
_entity_poly.entity_id
_entity_poly.type
_entity_poly.pdbx_seq_one_letter_code
_entity_poly.pdbx_strand_id
1 'polypeptide(L)'
;LLDTMNAVDRVVIVGVYSGDRMGEYTKPGYQAYARSVVEEIKPEVDRRIRVLTSPRETGVIGSSLGGVVSFFMAWEHPEVFGYAACMSSTFSHKDDLVDRVLAEPKRPSKFYLDSGWPGDNYEVTLAMAMAFSRRGYRVREDFLHLVFPLEEHDERAWGRRLHLPVQLGLGTVTTTARRRPGA
;
A
#
# COMPACT_ATOMS: atom_id res chain seq x y z
N LEU A 1 6.08 -13.63 -14.32
CA LEU A 1 5.36 -14.85 -13.94
C LEU A 1 3.85 -14.58 -13.75
N LEU A 2 3.45 -13.60 -12.93
CA LEU A 2 2.03 -13.27 -12.71
C LEU A 2 1.34 -12.78 -13.99
N ASP A 3 2.04 -12.01 -14.82
CA ASP A 3 1.57 -11.55 -16.12
C ASP A 3 1.36 -12.72 -17.09
N THR A 4 2.34 -13.64 -17.18
CA THR A 4 2.21 -14.84 -18.05
C THR A 4 1.10 -15.80 -17.60
N MET A 5 0.70 -15.75 -16.35
CA MET A 5 -0.42 -16.51 -15.79
C MET A 5 -1.76 -15.77 -15.90
N ASN A 6 -1.80 -14.57 -16.48
CA ASN A 6 -2.96 -13.66 -16.49
C ASN A 6 -3.54 -13.40 -15.08
N ALA A 7 -2.70 -13.42 -14.06
CA ALA A 7 -3.11 -13.17 -12.68
C ALA A 7 -3.10 -11.66 -12.34
N VAL A 8 -2.43 -10.87 -13.13
CA VAL A 8 -2.41 -9.40 -13.06
C VAL A 8 -2.49 -8.81 -14.47
N ASP A 9 -3.02 -7.61 -14.59
CA ASP A 9 -2.92 -6.82 -15.80
C ASP A 9 -1.46 -6.44 -16.09
N ARG A 10 -1.19 -6.02 -17.32
CA ARG A 10 0.16 -5.52 -17.65
C ARG A 10 0.44 -4.26 -16.86
N VAL A 11 1.54 -4.27 -16.11
CA VAL A 11 1.91 -3.17 -15.23
C VAL A 11 3.30 -2.64 -15.59
N VAL A 12 3.49 -1.35 -15.36
CA VAL A 12 4.80 -0.70 -15.33
C VAL A 12 5.19 -0.53 -13.87
N ILE A 13 6.35 -1.03 -13.50
CA ILE A 13 6.91 -0.87 -12.15
C ILE A 13 8.02 0.17 -12.23
N VAL A 14 7.88 1.22 -11.44
CA VAL A 14 8.87 2.30 -11.31
C VAL A 14 9.50 2.23 -9.93
N GLY A 15 10.77 1.90 -9.87
CA GLY A 15 11.57 2.00 -8.64
C GLY A 15 11.97 3.45 -8.40
N VAL A 16 11.52 4.02 -7.30
CA VAL A 16 11.90 5.39 -6.89
C VAL A 16 12.98 5.29 -5.82
N TYR A 17 14.15 5.82 -6.15
CA TYR A 17 15.29 5.84 -5.24
C TYR A 17 15.12 6.93 -4.18
N SER A 18 15.53 6.63 -2.94
CA SER A 18 15.63 7.60 -1.84
C SER A 18 17.10 7.84 -1.51
N GLY A 19 17.49 9.09 -1.41
CA GLY A 19 18.83 9.49 -0.98
C GLY A 19 19.02 9.42 0.53
N ASP A 20 17.99 9.76 1.28
CA ASP A 20 17.93 9.68 2.74
C ASP A 20 16.61 9.04 3.19
N ARG A 21 16.60 7.74 3.24
CA ARG A 21 15.42 6.96 3.60
C ARG A 21 14.80 7.33 4.95
N MET A 22 15.64 7.65 5.94
CA MET A 22 15.15 8.04 7.27
C MET A 22 14.51 9.44 7.27
N GLY A 23 15.08 10.37 6.52
CA GLY A 23 14.55 11.71 6.39
C GLY A 23 13.33 11.76 5.48
N GLU A 24 13.41 11.15 4.29
CA GLU A 24 12.40 11.25 3.25
C GLU A 24 11.14 10.40 3.50
N TYR A 25 11.26 9.26 4.18
CA TYR A 25 10.13 8.34 4.38
C TYR A 25 9.42 8.51 5.73
N THR A 26 9.88 9.44 6.56
CA THR A 26 9.30 9.75 7.86
C THR A 26 8.96 11.22 7.99
N LYS A 27 8.18 11.58 9.01
CA LYS A 27 7.85 12.99 9.31
C LYS A 27 9.11 13.78 9.70
N PRO A 28 9.31 15.01 9.19
CA PRO A 28 8.42 15.73 8.27
C PRO A 28 8.72 15.49 6.78
N GLY A 29 9.76 14.75 6.43
CA GLY A 29 10.27 14.64 5.07
C GLY A 29 9.35 13.92 4.09
N TYR A 30 8.49 13.00 4.54
CA TYR A 30 7.58 12.29 3.66
C TYR A 30 6.61 13.22 2.90
N GLN A 31 6.34 14.41 3.42
CA GLN A 31 5.53 15.42 2.73
C GLN A 31 6.23 15.95 1.47
N ALA A 32 7.52 16.30 1.60
CA ALA A 32 8.32 16.76 0.48
C ALA A 32 8.57 15.63 -0.53
N TYR A 33 8.87 14.44 -0.03
CA TYR A 33 9.06 13.26 -0.88
C TYR A 33 7.79 12.91 -1.67
N ALA A 34 6.64 12.85 -1.02
CA ALA A 34 5.36 12.60 -1.69
C ALA A 34 5.07 13.66 -2.77
N ARG A 35 5.35 14.93 -2.47
CA ARG A 35 5.18 16.02 -3.45
C ARG A 35 6.06 15.82 -4.67
N SER A 36 7.35 15.50 -4.52
CA SER A 36 8.24 15.20 -5.65
C SER A 36 7.74 14.02 -6.47
N VAL A 37 7.22 12.96 -5.84
CA VAL A 37 6.66 11.83 -6.56
C VAL A 37 5.42 12.25 -7.36
N VAL A 38 4.53 13.04 -6.78
CA VAL A 38 3.25 13.47 -7.39
C VAL A 38 3.46 14.51 -8.48
N GLU A 39 4.31 15.51 -8.23
CA GLU A 39 4.45 16.69 -9.10
C GLU A 39 5.54 16.53 -10.17
N GLU A 40 6.53 15.67 -9.95
CA GLU A 40 7.68 15.53 -10.84
C GLU A 40 7.79 14.12 -11.43
N ILE A 41 7.89 13.08 -10.57
CA ILE A 41 8.22 11.72 -11.04
C ILE A 41 7.03 11.11 -11.79
N LYS A 42 5.84 11.12 -11.20
CA LYS A 42 4.64 10.52 -11.82
C LYS A 42 4.29 11.18 -13.16
N PRO A 43 4.26 12.51 -13.31
CA PRO A 43 4.04 13.16 -14.59
C PRO A 43 5.10 12.83 -15.64
N GLU A 44 6.37 12.70 -15.23
CA GLU A 44 7.44 12.33 -16.15
C GLU A 44 7.31 10.89 -16.65
N VAL A 45 6.90 9.95 -15.79
CA VAL A 45 6.61 8.57 -16.18
C VAL A 45 5.45 8.53 -17.17
N ASP A 46 4.34 9.22 -16.85
CA ASP A 46 3.15 9.26 -17.70
C ASP A 46 3.42 9.84 -19.08
N ARG A 47 4.32 10.82 -19.17
CA ARG A 47 4.74 11.43 -20.43
C ARG A 47 5.61 10.50 -21.28
N ARG A 48 6.46 9.68 -20.64
CA ARG A 48 7.43 8.81 -21.33
C ARG A 48 6.89 7.45 -21.70
N ILE A 49 5.95 6.94 -20.91
CA ILE A 49 5.46 5.57 -21.04
C ILE A 49 3.93 5.62 -21.20
N ARG A 50 3.43 4.88 -22.19
CA ARG A 50 1.98 4.78 -22.37
C ARG A 50 1.36 3.91 -21.28
N VAL A 51 0.78 4.56 -20.28
CA VAL A 51 0.13 3.95 -19.11
C VAL A 51 -1.28 4.52 -18.91
N LEU A 52 -2.08 3.84 -18.12
CA LEU A 52 -3.32 4.37 -17.56
C LEU A 52 -2.94 5.25 -16.36
N THR A 53 -3.51 6.45 -16.31
CA THR A 53 -3.07 7.49 -15.35
C THR A 53 -4.07 7.77 -14.24
N SER A 54 -5.23 7.09 -14.26
CA SER A 54 -6.23 7.30 -13.22
C SER A 54 -5.77 6.75 -11.87
N PRO A 55 -6.30 7.27 -10.75
CA PRO A 55 -5.96 6.74 -9.42
C PRO A 55 -6.22 5.25 -9.30
N ARG A 56 -7.24 4.75 -9.97
CA ARG A 56 -7.59 3.32 -9.94
C ARG A 56 -6.48 2.42 -10.50
N GLU A 57 -5.74 2.91 -11.47
CA GLU A 57 -4.65 2.18 -12.14
C GLU A 57 -3.25 2.58 -11.59
N THR A 58 -3.22 3.45 -10.58
CA THR A 58 -1.96 3.92 -9.98
C THR A 58 -1.88 3.49 -8.52
N GLY A 59 -0.84 2.76 -8.18
CA GLY A 59 -0.59 2.33 -6.79
C GLY A 59 0.85 2.55 -6.36
N VAL A 60 1.04 2.55 -5.06
CA VAL A 60 2.35 2.61 -4.42
C VAL A 60 2.55 1.40 -3.52
N ILE A 61 3.76 0.87 -3.48
CA ILE A 61 4.11 -0.32 -2.69
C ILE A 61 5.44 -0.06 -1.98
N GLY A 62 5.49 -0.37 -0.72
CA GLY A 62 6.73 -0.33 0.05
C GLY A 62 6.70 -1.20 1.29
N SER A 63 7.88 -1.44 1.85
CA SER A 63 8.07 -2.19 3.09
C SER A 63 8.72 -1.34 4.17
N SER A 64 8.43 -1.63 5.43
CA SER A 64 8.98 -0.88 6.58
C SER A 64 8.67 0.61 6.47
N LEU A 65 9.69 1.49 6.48
CA LEU A 65 9.53 2.93 6.21
C LEU A 65 8.99 3.21 4.80
N GLY A 66 9.30 2.35 3.82
CA GLY A 66 8.72 2.44 2.47
C GLY A 66 7.21 2.25 2.49
N GLY A 67 6.69 1.39 3.36
CA GLY A 67 5.26 1.24 3.58
C GLY A 67 4.63 2.44 4.29
N VAL A 68 5.35 3.10 5.19
CA VAL A 68 4.91 4.35 5.83
C VAL A 68 4.69 5.45 4.80
N VAL A 69 5.67 5.70 3.94
CA VAL A 69 5.54 6.73 2.89
C VAL A 69 4.54 6.34 1.81
N SER A 70 4.40 5.05 1.50
CA SER A 70 3.34 4.56 0.58
C SER A 70 1.95 4.82 1.15
N PHE A 71 1.73 4.52 2.44
CA PHE A 71 0.49 4.88 3.12
C PHE A 71 0.24 6.38 3.02
N PHE A 72 1.24 7.20 3.39
CA PHE A 72 1.14 8.65 3.40
C PHE A 72 0.76 9.20 2.02
N MET A 73 1.42 8.74 0.95
CA MET A 73 1.10 9.16 -0.42
C MET A 73 -0.34 8.87 -0.81
N ALA A 74 -0.84 7.67 -0.56
CA ALA A 74 -2.23 7.32 -0.90
C ALA A 74 -3.26 7.99 0.03
N TRP A 75 -2.87 8.34 1.24
CA TRP A 75 -3.72 9.06 2.19
C TRP A 75 -3.87 10.53 1.84
N GLU A 76 -2.77 11.20 1.47
CA GLU A 76 -2.74 12.62 1.13
C GLU A 76 -3.15 12.91 -0.32
N HIS A 77 -2.81 12.00 -1.24
CA HIS A 77 -3.02 12.16 -2.66
C HIS A 77 -3.90 11.04 -3.26
N PRO A 78 -5.14 10.86 -2.75
CA PRO A 78 -6.04 9.83 -3.27
C PRO A 78 -6.51 10.11 -4.70
N GLU A 79 -6.36 11.35 -5.16
CA GLU A 79 -6.58 11.75 -6.56
C GLU A 79 -5.49 11.23 -7.51
N VAL A 80 -4.35 10.79 -6.98
CA VAL A 80 -3.23 10.20 -7.74
C VAL A 80 -3.12 8.70 -7.49
N PHE A 81 -3.21 8.29 -6.23
CA PHE A 81 -2.98 6.91 -5.81
C PHE A 81 -4.24 6.27 -5.25
N GLY A 82 -4.87 5.42 -6.02
CA GLY A 82 -6.04 4.65 -5.58
C GLY A 82 -5.72 3.40 -4.77
N TYR A 83 -4.43 3.07 -4.63
CA TYR A 83 -3.98 1.89 -3.91
C TYR A 83 -2.63 2.10 -3.21
N ALA A 84 -2.52 1.62 -1.98
CA ALA A 84 -1.24 1.50 -1.28
C ALA A 84 -1.04 0.11 -0.67
N ALA A 85 0.13 -0.47 -0.88
CA ALA A 85 0.57 -1.67 -0.19
C ALA A 85 1.68 -1.35 0.82
N CYS A 86 1.39 -1.63 2.07
CA CYS A 86 2.19 -1.29 3.23
C CYS A 86 2.64 -2.58 3.91
N MET A 87 3.82 -3.08 3.52
CA MET A 87 4.34 -4.35 4.02
C MET A 87 5.20 -4.09 5.27
N SER A 88 4.92 -4.77 6.37
CA SER A 88 5.67 -4.65 7.64
C SER A 88 5.92 -3.20 8.06
N SER A 89 4.92 -2.34 7.96
CA SER A 89 5.10 -0.90 8.10
C SER A 89 5.16 -0.43 9.55
N THR A 90 6.04 0.53 9.82
CA THR A 90 6.27 1.13 11.14
C THR A 90 5.37 2.36 11.34
N PHE A 91 4.05 2.20 11.33
CA PHE A 91 3.08 3.31 11.30
C PHE A 91 3.15 4.31 12.45
N SER A 92 3.77 3.94 13.57
CA SER A 92 3.96 4.82 14.74
C SER A 92 5.37 5.42 14.82
N HIS A 93 6.23 5.22 13.80
CA HIS A 93 7.58 5.76 13.82
C HIS A 93 7.60 7.24 13.42
N LYS A 94 7.96 8.12 14.35
CA LYS A 94 8.00 9.60 14.24
C LYS A 94 6.67 10.29 13.90
N ASP A 95 5.61 9.55 13.68
CA ASP A 95 4.24 10.05 13.53
C ASP A 95 3.26 8.97 13.92
N ASP A 96 2.09 9.34 14.41
CA ASP A 96 1.04 8.38 14.70
C ASP A 96 0.01 8.36 13.56
N LEU A 97 0.29 7.55 12.54
CA LEU A 97 -0.60 7.39 11.39
C LEU A 97 -1.86 6.61 11.73
N VAL A 98 -1.85 5.83 12.82
CA VAL A 98 -3.04 5.14 13.33
C VAL A 98 -4.04 6.15 13.88
N ASP A 99 -3.58 7.07 14.73
CA ASP A 99 -4.41 8.15 15.26
C ASP A 99 -4.94 9.05 14.14
N ARG A 100 -4.13 9.29 13.14
CA ARG A 100 -4.52 10.04 11.95
C ARG A 100 -5.69 9.39 11.21
N VAL A 101 -5.67 8.07 10.99
CA VAL A 101 -6.78 7.32 10.40
C VAL A 101 -8.04 7.45 11.27
N LEU A 102 -7.90 7.42 12.59
CA LEU A 102 -9.03 7.57 13.51
C LEU A 102 -9.63 8.97 13.51
N ALA A 103 -8.83 10.01 13.28
CA ALA A 103 -9.27 11.40 13.35
C ALA A 103 -9.80 11.92 12.00
N GLU A 104 -9.22 11.53 10.89
CA GLU A 104 -9.52 12.08 9.58
C GLU A 104 -10.66 11.35 8.84
N PRO A 105 -11.29 11.97 7.84
CA PRO A 105 -12.28 11.32 6.99
C PRO A 105 -11.70 10.14 6.22
N LYS A 106 -12.51 9.12 5.98
CA LYS A 106 -12.18 7.98 5.13
C LYS A 106 -11.73 8.45 3.73
N ARG A 107 -10.63 7.90 3.25
CA ARG A 107 -10.13 8.13 1.87
C ARG A 107 -10.70 7.07 0.91
N PRO A 108 -10.83 7.39 -0.38
CA PRO A 108 -11.32 6.45 -1.38
C PRO A 108 -10.30 5.38 -1.77
N SER A 109 -9.03 5.55 -1.41
CA SER A 109 -7.94 4.63 -1.73
C SER A 109 -8.11 3.29 -1.01
N LYS A 110 -7.63 2.23 -1.64
CA LYS A 110 -7.56 0.89 -1.06
C LYS A 110 -6.21 0.64 -0.41
N PHE A 111 -6.18 -0.18 0.62
CA PHE A 111 -4.97 -0.45 1.38
C PHE A 111 -4.73 -1.95 1.56
N TYR A 112 -3.51 -2.38 1.29
CA TYR A 112 -3.01 -3.67 1.71
C TYR A 112 -2.05 -3.46 2.89
N LEU A 113 -2.25 -4.23 3.95
CA LEU A 113 -1.42 -4.24 5.14
C LEU A 113 -0.93 -5.66 5.38
N ASP A 114 0.33 -5.83 5.69
CA ASP A 114 0.82 -7.11 6.19
C ASP A 114 1.95 -6.95 7.21
N SER A 115 2.20 -8.02 7.92
CA SER A 115 3.38 -8.18 8.77
C SER A 115 3.72 -9.65 8.97
N GLY A 116 4.95 -9.92 9.37
CA GLY A 116 5.31 -11.17 10.02
C GLY A 116 4.87 -11.19 11.49
N TRP A 117 5.12 -12.31 12.18
CA TRP A 117 4.91 -12.48 13.62
C TRP A 117 5.76 -13.65 14.14
N PRO A 118 6.38 -13.54 15.32
CA PRO A 118 6.58 -12.35 16.15
C PRO A 118 7.73 -11.48 15.62
N GLY A 119 7.78 -10.20 16.07
CA GLY A 119 8.96 -9.34 15.86
C GLY A 119 9.01 -8.56 14.55
N ASP A 120 7.91 -8.50 13.80
CA ASP A 120 7.82 -7.76 12.53
C ASP A 120 6.61 -6.80 12.48
N ASN A 121 6.60 -5.78 13.33
CA ASN A 121 5.58 -4.72 13.31
C ASN A 121 4.11 -5.19 13.37
N TYR A 122 3.86 -6.39 13.89
CA TYR A 122 2.53 -6.99 13.93
C TYR A 122 1.52 -6.13 14.69
N GLU A 123 1.90 -5.68 15.89
CA GLU A 123 0.99 -4.96 16.77
C GLU A 123 0.54 -3.63 16.16
N VAL A 124 1.47 -2.87 15.56
CA VAL A 124 1.13 -1.59 14.93
C VAL A 124 0.36 -1.78 13.62
N THR A 125 0.63 -2.84 12.89
CA THR A 125 -0.11 -3.18 11.67
C THR A 125 -1.53 -3.63 11.98
N LEU A 126 -1.71 -4.41 13.05
CA LEU A 126 -3.03 -4.79 13.57
C LEU A 126 -3.80 -3.55 14.06
N ALA A 127 -3.13 -2.64 14.79
CA ALA A 127 -3.74 -1.39 15.25
C ALA A 127 -4.25 -0.55 14.07
N MET A 128 -3.49 -0.45 12.99
CA MET A 128 -3.90 0.21 11.76
C MET A 128 -5.12 -0.46 11.12
N ALA A 129 -5.15 -1.79 11.03
CA ALA A 129 -6.30 -2.53 10.51
C ALA A 129 -7.57 -2.31 11.36
N MET A 130 -7.42 -2.24 12.68
CA MET A 130 -8.52 -1.91 13.59
C MET A 130 -9.00 -0.46 13.41
N ALA A 131 -8.07 0.49 13.22
CA ALA A 131 -8.42 1.89 12.94
C ALA A 131 -9.21 2.02 11.63
N PHE A 132 -8.79 1.34 10.56
CA PHE A 132 -9.55 1.27 9.32
C PHE A 132 -10.98 0.76 9.54
N SER A 133 -11.12 -0.36 10.26
CA SER A 133 -12.45 -0.93 10.55
C SER A 133 -13.34 0.04 11.33
N ARG A 134 -12.78 0.73 12.34
CA ARG A 134 -13.52 1.76 13.12
C ARG A 134 -13.93 2.95 12.27
N ARG A 135 -13.17 3.28 11.22
CA ARG A 135 -13.50 4.36 10.28
C ARG A 135 -14.40 3.92 9.13
N GLY A 136 -14.93 2.71 9.18
CA GLY A 136 -15.89 2.20 8.21
C GLY A 136 -15.26 1.71 6.90
N TYR A 137 -13.96 1.38 6.91
CA TYR A 137 -13.37 0.62 5.81
C TYR A 137 -13.80 -0.85 5.91
N ARG A 138 -14.17 -1.44 4.80
CA ARG A 138 -14.64 -2.83 4.72
C ARG A 138 -13.51 -3.74 4.34
N VAL A 139 -13.32 -4.80 5.13
CA VAL A 139 -12.33 -5.84 4.84
C VAL A 139 -12.62 -6.48 3.48
N ARG A 140 -11.59 -6.71 2.69
CA ARG A 140 -11.60 -7.25 1.31
C ARG A 140 -12.18 -6.32 0.24
N GLU A 141 -12.81 -5.22 0.60
CA GLU A 141 -13.30 -4.23 -0.36
C GLU A 141 -12.41 -2.99 -0.38
N ASP A 142 -12.18 -2.41 0.81
CA ASP A 142 -11.44 -1.17 0.99
C ASP A 142 -10.01 -1.45 1.52
N PHE A 143 -9.83 -2.51 2.30
CA PHE A 143 -8.52 -2.94 2.76
C PHE A 143 -8.42 -4.45 2.99
N LEU A 144 -7.19 -4.94 3.01
CA LEU A 144 -6.84 -6.30 3.44
C LEU A 144 -5.69 -6.23 4.45
N HIS A 145 -5.79 -7.03 5.53
CA HIS A 145 -4.69 -7.23 6.48
C HIS A 145 -4.35 -8.71 6.56
N LEU A 146 -3.09 -9.05 6.33
CA LEU A 146 -2.57 -10.41 6.42
C LEU A 146 -1.43 -10.50 7.42
N VAL A 147 -1.32 -11.68 8.04
CA VAL A 147 -0.24 -11.99 9.00
C VAL A 147 0.47 -13.25 8.54
N PHE A 148 1.80 -13.21 8.56
CA PHE A 148 2.67 -14.30 8.14
C PHE A 148 3.48 -14.82 9.34
N PRO A 149 3.03 -15.89 10.01
CA PRO A 149 3.75 -16.46 11.14
C PRO A 149 5.18 -16.87 10.75
N LEU A 150 6.13 -16.55 11.63
CA LEU A 150 7.56 -16.87 11.49
C LEU A 150 8.27 -16.15 10.33
N GLU A 151 7.64 -15.18 9.68
CA GLU A 151 8.30 -14.30 8.73
C GLU A 151 8.96 -13.13 9.45
N GLU A 152 10.16 -12.76 9.00
CA GLU A 152 11.01 -11.74 9.61
C GLU A 152 10.87 -10.38 8.93
N HIS A 153 11.48 -9.35 9.53
CA HIS A 153 11.51 -7.98 9.00
C HIS A 153 12.67 -7.80 8.02
N ASP A 154 12.63 -8.48 6.88
CA ASP A 154 13.68 -8.43 5.87
C ASP A 154 13.15 -8.53 4.43
N GLU A 155 14.03 -8.19 3.48
CA GLU A 155 13.73 -8.18 2.06
C GLU A 155 13.39 -9.57 1.51
N ARG A 156 13.92 -10.62 2.11
CA ARG A 156 13.64 -12.00 1.69
C ARG A 156 12.22 -12.39 2.05
N ALA A 157 11.78 -12.06 3.26
CA ALA A 157 10.42 -12.29 3.71
C ALA A 157 9.42 -11.48 2.87
N TRP A 158 9.70 -10.18 2.62
CA TRP A 158 8.86 -9.35 1.75
C TRP A 158 8.81 -9.86 0.31
N GLY A 159 9.95 -10.28 -0.24
CA GLY A 159 10.03 -10.82 -1.60
C GLY A 159 9.16 -12.05 -1.81
N ARG A 160 9.08 -12.95 -0.81
CA ARG A 160 8.23 -14.15 -0.89
C ARG A 160 6.75 -13.84 -1.01
N ARG A 161 6.28 -12.74 -0.42
CA ARG A 161 4.86 -12.38 -0.36
C ARG A 161 4.45 -11.18 -1.22
N LEU A 162 5.40 -10.53 -1.91
CA LEU A 162 5.14 -9.37 -2.76
C LEU A 162 4.07 -9.61 -3.85
N HIS A 163 3.92 -10.86 -4.28
CA HIS A 163 2.89 -11.23 -5.26
C HIS A 163 1.45 -10.94 -4.76
N LEU A 164 1.20 -11.01 -3.45
CA LEU A 164 -0.12 -10.79 -2.86
C LEU A 164 -0.61 -9.34 -3.02
N PRO A 165 0.15 -8.31 -2.59
CA PRO A 165 -0.27 -6.94 -2.80
C PRO A 165 -0.36 -6.56 -4.29
N VAL A 166 0.50 -7.12 -5.14
CA VAL A 166 0.42 -6.89 -6.60
C VAL A 166 -0.87 -7.47 -7.16
N GLN A 167 -1.23 -8.70 -6.81
CA GLN A 167 -2.49 -9.31 -7.24
C GLN A 167 -3.73 -8.58 -6.69
N LEU A 168 -3.68 -8.11 -5.45
CA LEU A 168 -4.81 -7.40 -4.84
C LEU A 168 -5.06 -6.03 -5.48
N GLY A 169 -3.99 -5.28 -5.77
CA GLY A 169 -4.08 -3.94 -6.36
C GLY A 169 -4.35 -3.96 -7.87
N LEU A 170 -3.78 -4.93 -8.57
CA LEU A 170 -3.69 -4.98 -10.03
C LEU A 170 -4.16 -6.32 -10.61
N GLY A 171 -4.75 -7.18 -9.77
CA GLY A 171 -5.15 -8.51 -10.18
C GLY A 171 -6.42 -8.52 -11.04
N THR A 172 -6.44 -9.43 -12.01
CA THR A 172 -7.61 -9.71 -12.85
C THR A 172 -8.60 -10.63 -12.14
N VAL A 173 -8.18 -11.32 -11.08
CA VAL A 173 -9.03 -12.25 -10.33
C VAL A 173 -9.92 -11.46 -9.38
N THR A 174 -11.16 -11.26 -9.79
CA THR A 174 -12.19 -10.70 -8.91
C THR A 174 -12.55 -11.71 -7.83
N THR A 175 -12.33 -11.36 -6.58
CA THR A 175 -12.79 -12.13 -5.40
C THR A 175 -14.31 -11.92 -5.16
N THR A 176 -15.10 -11.78 -6.20
CA THR A 176 -16.54 -11.83 -6.06
C THR A 176 -16.92 -13.27 -5.73
N ALA A 177 -17.08 -13.55 -4.43
CA ALA A 177 -17.84 -14.70 -4.02
C ALA A 177 -19.16 -14.67 -4.81
N ARG A 178 -19.33 -15.61 -5.73
CA ARG A 178 -20.64 -15.82 -6.39
C ARG A 178 -21.65 -15.94 -5.27
N ARG A 179 -22.53 -14.96 -5.09
CA ARG A 179 -23.75 -15.17 -4.31
C ARG A 179 -24.40 -16.38 -4.95
N ARG A 180 -24.45 -17.50 -4.23
CA ARG A 180 -25.31 -18.61 -4.66
C ARG A 180 -26.72 -18.04 -4.74
N PRO A 181 -27.41 -18.12 -5.89
CA PRO A 181 -28.81 -17.78 -5.93
C PRO A 181 -29.56 -18.87 -5.14
N GLY A 182 -30.21 -18.49 -4.07
CA GLY A 182 -31.18 -19.32 -3.36
C GLY A 182 -30.57 -20.15 -2.21
N ALA A 183 -30.61 -19.64 -1.02
CA ALA A 183 -30.87 -20.37 0.22
C ALA A 183 -31.86 -19.53 1.03
#